data_41e2107823c7a4b5eef7b2848a2c2cbf
#
_entry.id   41e2107823c7a4b5eef7b2848a2c2cbf
#
_cell.length_a   1.000
_cell.length_b   1.000
_cell.length_c   1.000
_cell.angle_alpha   90.00
_cell.angle_beta   90.00
_cell.angle_gamma   90.00
#
_symmetry.space_group_name_H-M   'P 1'
#
loop_
_entity.id
_entity.type
_entity.pdbx_description
1 polymer ?
#
loop_
_entity_poly.entity_id
_entity_poly.type
_entity_poly.pdbx_seq_one_letter_code
_entity_poly.pdbx_strand_id
1 'polypeptide(L)'
;MIDKIDISILEIMQKDGRASVSDIAKKVKLSIPAAGERIKKLSEKGFLQKIVAILDHKKAGLDLTAYVFIVSEHSDHYSKFVEEANNCKSVLECHSITGGGSHILKVRVENSQALEDLLYEIQNWPGVSRTQ
;
A
#
# COMPACT_ATOMS: atom_id res chain seq x y z
N MET A 1 -2.43 -21.90 9.92
CA MET A 1 -3.01 -22.26 8.62
C MET A 1 -4.44 -21.76 8.57
N ILE A 2 -4.90 -21.30 7.44
CA ILE A 2 -6.28 -20.82 7.22
C ILE A 2 -7.06 -21.86 6.43
N ASP A 3 -8.36 -21.92 6.64
CA ASP A 3 -9.28 -22.83 5.94
C ASP A 3 -10.07 -22.09 4.83
N LYS A 4 -10.93 -22.83 4.13
CA LYS A 4 -11.77 -22.28 3.05
C LYS A 4 -12.73 -21.20 3.53
N ILE A 5 -13.22 -21.29 4.77
CA ILE A 5 -14.10 -20.28 5.36
C ILE A 5 -13.33 -19.00 5.62
N ASP A 6 -12.10 -19.10 6.15
CA ASP A 6 -11.22 -17.94 6.36
C ASP A 6 -10.91 -17.24 5.04
N ILE A 7 -10.62 -18.00 3.97
CA ILE A 7 -10.40 -17.44 2.63
C ILE A 7 -11.65 -16.69 2.16
N SER A 8 -12.84 -17.28 2.30
CA SER A 8 -14.10 -16.64 1.91
C SER A 8 -14.34 -15.34 2.69
N ILE A 9 -14.02 -15.32 3.98
CA ILE A 9 -14.12 -14.09 4.81
C ILE A 9 -13.18 -13.01 4.26
N LEU A 10 -11.93 -13.34 3.98
CA LEU A 10 -10.95 -12.40 3.43
C LEU A 10 -11.37 -11.87 2.06
N GLU A 11 -11.90 -12.72 1.17
CA GLU A 11 -12.43 -12.31 -0.14
C GLU A 11 -13.58 -11.31 -0.03
N ILE A 12 -14.51 -11.53 0.91
CA ILE A 12 -15.61 -10.60 1.18
C ILE A 12 -15.05 -9.26 1.64
N MET A 13 -14.12 -9.27 2.60
CA MET A 13 -13.55 -8.06 3.17
C MET A 13 -12.66 -7.30 2.19
N GLN A 14 -11.99 -7.97 1.26
CA GLN A 14 -11.25 -7.31 0.19
C GLN A 14 -12.16 -6.52 -0.77
N LYS A 15 -13.37 -7.00 -1.01
CA LYS A 15 -14.35 -6.33 -1.87
C LYS A 15 -15.10 -5.22 -1.14
N ASP A 16 -15.38 -5.43 0.15
CA ASP A 16 -16.10 -4.49 1.00
C ASP A 16 -15.53 -4.50 2.42
N GLY A 17 -14.61 -3.59 2.68
CA GLY A 17 -14.01 -3.43 4.01
C GLY A 17 -14.99 -2.94 5.08
N ARG A 18 -16.18 -2.47 4.70
CA ARG A 18 -17.24 -2.05 5.62
C ARG A 18 -18.28 -3.14 5.88
N ALA A 19 -18.13 -4.32 5.28
CA ALA A 19 -19.05 -5.44 5.51
C ALA A 19 -19.17 -5.71 7.02
N SER A 20 -20.41 -5.80 7.52
CA SER A 20 -20.65 -6.10 8.94
C SER A 20 -20.32 -7.56 9.23
N VAL A 21 -19.96 -7.85 10.48
CA VAL A 21 -19.75 -9.23 10.93
C VAL A 21 -21.01 -10.08 10.70
N SER A 22 -22.19 -9.48 10.89
CA SER A 22 -23.49 -10.11 10.62
C SER A 22 -23.64 -10.54 9.16
N ASP A 23 -23.31 -9.64 8.21
CA ASP A 23 -23.39 -9.95 6.77
C ASP A 23 -22.38 -11.00 6.35
N ILE A 24 -21.17 -10.92 6.88
CA ILE A 24 -20.11 -11.92 6.63
C ILE A 24 -20.55 -13.29 7.16
N ALA A 25 -21.03 -13.36 8.41
CA ALA A 25 -21.52 -14.58 9.03
C ALA A 25 -22.59 -15.27 8.19
N LYS A 26 -23.54 -14.48 7.69
CA LYS A 26 -24.62 -14.99 6.82
C LYS A 26 -24.07 -15.61 5.54
N LYS A 27 -23.11 -14.94 4.88
CA LYS A 27 -22.50 -15.40 3.62
C LYS A 27 -21.68 -16.67 3.79
N VAL A 28 -20.97 -16.81 4.91
CA VAL A 28 -20.12 -17.98 5.18
C VAL A 28 -20.84 -19.05 6.03
N LYS A 29 -22.13 -18.83 6.32
CA LYS A 29 -22.98 -19.77 7.09
C LYS A 29 -22.45 -20.10 8.48
N LEU A 30 -21.99 -19.07 9.18
CA LEU A 30 -21.58 -19.13 10.58
C LEU A 30 -22.48 -18.26 11.45
N SER A 31 -22.44 -18.50 12.76
CA SER A 31 -22.98 -17.56 13.74
C SER A 31 -22.16 -16.26 13.75
N ILE A 32 -22.78 -15.15 14.19
CA ILE A 32 -22.09 -13.86 14.32
C ILE A 32 -20.86 -13.98 15.25
N PRO A 33 -20.94 -14.58 16.43
CA PRO A 33 -19.76 -14.79 17.29
C PRO A 33 -18.66 -15.62 16.64
N ALA A 34 -19.01 -16.67 15.92
CA ALA A 34 -18.04 -17.53 15.23
C ALA A 34 -17.32 -16.79 14.09
N ALA A 35 -18.05 -16.01 13.29
CA ALA A 35 -17.46 -15.18 12.24
C ALA A 35 -16.56 -14.08 12.84
N GLY A 36 -17.00 -13.41 13.90
CA GLY A 36 -16.23 -12.39 14.61
C GLY A 36 -14.91 -12.92 15.17
N GLU A 37 -14.92 -14.10 15.76
CA GLU A 37 -13.72 -14.76 16.29
C GLU A 37 -12.73 -15.11 15.16
N ARG A 38 -13.22 -15.57 14.01
CA ARG A 38 -12.36 -15.84 12.85
C ARG A 38 -11.71 -14.57 12.30
N ILE A 39 -12.46 -13.49 12.17
CA ILE A 39 -11.94 -12.19 11.72
C ILE A 39 -10.86 -11.69 12.68
N LYS A 40 -11.11 -11.79 13.98
CA LYS A 40 -10.13 -11.43 15.01
C LYS A 40 -8.83 -12.22 14.87
N LYS A 41 -8.92 -13.53 14.72
CA LYS A 41 -7.75 -14.41 14.53
C LYS A 41 -7.00 -14.11 13.24
N LEU A 42 -7.70 -13.80 12.16
CA LEU A 42 -7.08 -13.39 10.88
C LEU A 42 -6.31 -12.09 11.02
N SER A 43 -6.82 -11.15 11.80
CA SER A 43 -6.11 -9.90 12.12
C SER A 43 -4.89 -10.15 13.02
N GLU A 44 -5.05 -10.93 14.09
CA GLU A 44 -3.95 -11.25 15.02
C GLU A 44 -2.81 -12.01 14.35
N LYS A 45 -3.12 -12.87 13.38
CA LYS A 45 -2.13 -13.62 12.60
C LYS A 45 -1.55 -12.83 11.42
N GLY A 46 -2.00 -11.61 11.18
CA GLY A 46 -1.49 -10.73 10.14
C GLY A 46 -2.01 -10.99 8.72
N PHE A 47 -2.99 -11.89 8.53
CA PHE A 47 -3.65 -12.07 7.23
C PHE A 47 -4.47 -10.84 6.85
N LEU A 48 -5.18 -10.26 7.80
CA LEU A 48 -5.86 -8.98 7.65
C LEU A 48 -5.01 -7.90 8.33
N GLN A 49 -4.28 -7.15 7.53
CA GLN A 49 -3.34 -6.14 8.06
C GLN A 49 -4.02 -4.85 8.46
N LYS A 50 -4.88 -4.32 7.58
CA LYS A 50 -5.64 -3.08 7.81
C LYS A 50 -6.82 -2.95 6.86
N ILE A 51 -7.77 -2.13 7.25
CA ILE A 51 -8.91 -1.71 6.42
C ILE A 51 -8.73 -0.22 6.16
N VAL A 52 -8.73 0.18 4.90
CA VAL A 52 -8.52 1.57 4.48
C VAL A 52 -9.57 2.02 3.48
N ALA A 53 -9.86 3.31 3.46
CA ALA A 53 -10.66 3.93 2.43
C ALA A 53 -9.83 4.20 1.17
N ILE A 54 -10.40 3.94 0.00
CA ILE A 54 -9.85 4.37 -1.28
C ILE A 54 -10.59 5.63 -1.70
N LEU A 55 -9.84 6.72 -1.89
CA LEU A 55 -10.41 8.03 -2.20
C LEU A 55 -10.31 8.32 -3.70
N ASP A 56 -11.24 9.12 -4.19
CA ASP A 56 -11.11 9.77 -5.51
C ASP A 56 -10.05 10.88 -5.37
N HIS A 57 -8.83 10.60 -5.79
CA HIS A 57 -7.70 11.51 -5.63
C HIS A 57 -7.84 12.79 -6.46
N LYS A 58 -8.53 12.75 -7.61
CA LYS A 58 -8.78 13.94 -8.42
C LYS A 58 -9.71 14.91 -7.69
N LYS A 59 -10.79 14.41 -7.10
CA LYS A 59 -11.69 15.22 -6.26
C LYS A 59 -11.00 15.76 -5.03
N ALA A 60 -9.99 15.06 -4.51
CA ALA A 60 -9.16 15.51 -3.40
C ALA A 60 -8.07 16.52 -3.82
N GLY A 61 -8.01 16.93 -5.10
CA GLY A 61 -7.05 17.90 -5.60
C GLY A 61 -5.67 17.32 -5.96
N LEU A 62 -5.53 16.00 -5.99
CA LEU A 62 -4.28 15.30 -6.33
C LEU A 62 -4.40 14.69 -7.74
N ASP A 63 -4.26 15.51 -8.75
CA ASP A 63 -4.63 15.16 -10.12
C ASP A 63 -3.58 14.35 -10.88
N LEU A 64 -2.34 14.32 -10.40
CA LEU A 64 -1.23 13.67 -11.09
C LEU A 64 -0.69 12.48 -10.29
N THR A 65 -0.75 11.30 -10.91
CA THR A 65 -0.11 10.08 -10.41
C THR A 65 1.04 9.71 -11.34
N ALA A 66 2.21 9.41 -10.78
CA ALA A 66 3.37 8.98 -11.54
C ALA A 66 4.05 7.77 -10.89
N TYR A 67 4.75 7.01 -11.72
CA TYR A 67 5.64 5.95 -11.28
C TYR A 67 7.07 6.39 -11.51
N VAL A 68 7.87 6.38 -10.46
CA VAL A 68 9.25 6.86 -10.48
C VAL A 68 10.18 5.69 -10.27
N PHE A 69 10.99 5.38 -11.26
CA PHE A 69 12.03 4.36 -11.15
C PHE A 69 13.27 4.97 -10.49
N ILE A 70 13.78 4.28 -9.51
CA ILE A 70 14.96 4.70 -8.74
C ILE A 70 16.15 3.84 -9.17
N VAL A 71 17.23 4.50 -9.53
CA VAL A 71 18.53 3.85 -9.77
C VAL A 71 19.43 4.19 -8.59
N SER A 72 19.91 3.16 -7.91
CA SER A 72 20.88 3.26 -6.83
C SER A 72 22.13 2.48 -7.20
N GLU A 73 23.29 3.04 -6.88
CA GLU A 73 24.58 2.40 -7.18
C GLU A 73 24.93 1.29 -6.19
N HIS A 74 24.47 1.41 -4.94
CA HIS A 74 24.82 0.47 -3.86
C HIS A 74 23.61 0.14 -2.98
N SER A 75 23.51 -1.13 -2.60
CA SER A 75 22.44 -1.63 -1.72
C SER A 75 22.56 -1.14 -0.26
N ASP A 76 23.71 -0.63 0.15
CA ASP A 76 23.97 -0.17 1.52
C ASP A 76 23.01 0.96 1.96
N HIS A 77 22.43 1.68 1.01
CA HIS A 77 21.52 2.78 1.27
C HIS A 77 20.02 2.40 1.20
N TYR A 78 19.69 1.15 0.85
CA TYR A 78 18.30 0.76 0.61
C TYR A 78 17.40 0.95 1.84
N SER A 79 17.87 0.63 3.04
CA SER A 79 17.09 0.80 4.26
C SER A 79 16.76 2.27 4.53
N LYS A 80 17.72 3.17 4.36
CA LYS A 80 17.53 4.61 4.53
C LYS A 80 16.63 5.19 3.44
N PHE A 81 16.79 4.73 2.21
CA PHE A 81 15.91 5.12 1.09
C PHE A 81 14.45 4.72 1.38
N VAL A 82 14.21 3.49 1.81
CA VAL A 82 12.86 3.00 2.16
C VAL A 82 12.26 3.79 3.33
N GLU A 83 13.07 4.18 4.31
CA GLU A 83 12.65 5.04 5.41
C GLU A 83 12.19 6.43 4.91
N GLU A 84 12.96 7.07 4.03
CA GLU A 84 12.55 8.35 3.40
C GLU A 84 11.26 8.20 2.60
N ALA A 85 11.15 7.13 1.80
CA ALA A 85 9.93 6.84 1.04
C ALA A 85 8.71 6.66 1.94
N ASN A 86 8.85 5.95 3.06
CA ASN A 86 7.76 5.73 4.02
C ASN A 86 7.34 7.02 4.75
N ASN A 87 8.25 7.95 4.93
CA ASN A 87 7.98 9.23 5.58
C ASN A 87 7.44 10.30 4.62
N CYS A 88 7.55 10.09 3.32
CA CYS A 88 7.07 11.03 2.31
C CYS A 88 5.58 10.83 2.01
N LYS A 89 4.77 11.85 2.30
CA LYS A 89 3.30 11.79 2.11
C LYS A 89 2.88 11.60 0.66
N SER A 90 3.68 12.07 -0.28
CA SER A 90 3.39 11.96 -1.71
C SER A 90 3.71 10.56 -2.28
N VAL A 91 4.42 9.73 -1.54
CA VAL A 91 4.72 8.34 -1.91
C VAL A 91 3.65 7.41 -1.36
N LEU A 92 2.94 6.73 -2.25
CA LEU A 92 1.87 5.80 -1.90
C LEU A 92 2.38 4.36 -1.76
N GLU A 93 3.33 3.97 -2.59
CA GLU A 93 3.89 2.64 -2.65
C GLU A 93 5.39 2.72 -2.97
N CYS A 94 6.16 1.81 -2.38
CA CYS A 94 7.58 1.62 -2.63
C CYS A 94 7.85 0.13 -2.78
N HIS A 95 8.36 -0.29 -3.93
CA HIS A 95 8.65 -1.68 -4.24
C HIS A 95 10.09 -1.84 -4.71
N SER A 96 10.77 -2.88 -4.23
CA SER A 96 12.03 -3.34 -4.83
C SER A 96 11.74 -3.98 -6.18
N ILE A 97 12.57 -3.68 -7.17
CA ILE A 97 12.43 -4.22 -8.52
C ILE A 97 13.75 -4.82 -9.01
N THR A 98 13.64 -5.64 -10.05
CA THR A 98 14.78 -6.16 -10.79
C THR A 98 14.92 -5.43 -12.14
N GLY A 99 16.10 -5.47 -12.74
CA GLY A 99 16.39 -4.83 -14.03
C GLY A 99 17.20 -3.55 -13.88
N GLY A 100 16.84 -2.52 -14.63
CA GLY A 100 17.62 -1.28 -14.71
C GLY A 100 17.51 -0.33 -13.52
N GLY A 101 16.69 -0.65 -12.53
CA GLY A 101 16.53 0.15 -11.31
C GLY A 101 16.53 -0.71 -10.05
N SER A 102 16.59 -0.07 -8.89
CA SER A 102 16.52 -0.73 -7.58
C SER A 102 15.12 -0.75 -6.99
N HIS A 103 14.39 0.34 -7.17
CA HIS A 103 13.04 0.52 -6.63
C HIS A 103 12.13 1.24 -7.63
N ILE A 104 10.83 1.04 -7.45
CA ILE A 104 9.78 1.84 -8.09
C ILE A 104 8.90 2.46 -7.01
N LEU A 105 8.62 3.74 -7.15
CA LEU A 105 7.69 4.49 -6.31
C LEU A 105 6.43 4.82 -7.10
N LYS A 106 5.27 4.64 -6.48
CA LYS A 106 4.03 5.25 -6.93
C LYS A 106 3.83 6.53 -6.15
N VAL A 107 3.78 7.66 -6.85
CA VAL A 107 3.65 8.99 -6.25
C VAL A 107 2.37 9.67 -6.74
N ARG A 108 1.84 10.55 -5.91
CA ARG A 108 0.64 11.32 -6.24
C ARG A 108 0.78 12.74 -5.72
N VAL A 109 0.57 13.70 -6.61
CA VAL A 109 0.77 15.12 -6.36
C VAL A 109 -0.33 15.95 -7.05
N GLU A 110 -0.41 17.23 -6.73
CA GLU A 110 -1.44 18.13 -7.24
C GLU A 110 -1.28 18.42 -8.74
N ASN A 111 -0.05 18.63 -9.20
CA ASN A 111 0.25 19.08 -10.56
C ASN A 111 1.70 18.78 -10.97
N SER A 112 2.09 19.17 -12.17
CA SER A 112 3.43 18.93 -12.70
C SER A 112 4.53 19.65 -11.92
N GLN A 113 4.27 20.85 -11.41
CA GLN A 113 5.25 21.57 -10.59
C GLN A 113 5.54 20.83 -9.29
N ALA A 114 4.48 20.34 -8.63
CA ALA A 114 4.64 19.52 -7.41
C ALA A 114 5.38 18.20 -7.69
N LEU A 115 5.22 17.61 -8.89
CA LEU A 115 6.01 16.45 -9.30
C LEU A 115 7.48 16.79 -9.46
N GLU A 116 7.80 17.90 -10.12
CA GLU A 116 9.19 18.37 -10.30
C GLU A 116 9.87 18.60 -8.95
N ASP A 117 9.18 19.27 -8.03
CA ASP A 117 9.67 19.51 -6.66
C ASP A 117 9.93 18.19 -5.92
N LEU A 118 9.01 17.22 -6.04
CA LEU A 118 9.15 15.89 -5.45
C LEU A 118 10.32 15.12 -6.04
N LEU A 119 10.51 15.16 -7.36
CA LEU A 119 11.64 14.49 -8.01
C LEU A 119 12.98 15.07 -7.57
N TYR A 120 13.04 16.40 -7.37
CA TYR A 120 14.21 17.06 -6.82
C TYR A 120 14.50 16.59 -5.38
N GLU A 121 13.47 16.48 -4.54
CA GLU A 121 13.59 15.93 -3.18
C GLU A 121 14.12 14.49 -3.22
N ILE A 122 13.50 13.61 -4.02
CA ILE A 122 13.87 12.20 -4.13
C ILE A 122 15.33 12.02 -4.58
N GLN A 123 15.80 12.86 -5.51
CA GLN A 123 17.19 12.81 -5.98
C GLN A 123 18.21 13.11 -4.87
N ASN A 124 17.80 13.78 -3.79
CA ASN A 124 18.63 14.04 -2.63
C ASN A 124 18.54 12.96 -1.54
N TRP A 125 17.69 11.95 -1.71
CA TRP A 125 17.61 10.86 -0.75
C TRP A 125 18.85 9.97 -0.80
N PRO A 126 19.21 9.30 0.33
CA PRO A 126 20.38 8.45 0.40
C PRO A 126 20.42 7.38 -0.68
N GLY A 127 21.53 7.31 -1.42
CA GLY A 127 21.78 6.27 -2.42
C GLY A 127 21.11 6.46 -3.77
N VAL A 128 20.30 7.49 -3.96
CA VAL A 128 19.68 7.76 -5.26
C VAL A 128 20.70 8.39 -6.20
N SER A 129 21.04 7.67 -7.27
CA SER A 129 21.92 8.20 -8.31
C SER A 129 21.13 8.86 -9.43
N ARG A 130 19.94 8.33 -9.73
CA ARG A 130 19.11 8.83 -10.82
C ARG A 130 17.66 8.39 -10.64
N THR A 131 16.71 9.25 -11.12
CA THR A 131 15.29 8.92 -11.27
C THR A 131 14.90 8.81 -12.74
N GLN A 132 13.92 7.98 -13.04
CA GLN A 132 13.31 7.82 -14.36
C GLN A 132 11.80 7.80 -14.27
#